data_3fa1a14b437d4a6327bdf5e884c928dd
#
_entry.id   3fa1a14b437d4a6327bdf5e884c928dd
#
_cell.length_a   1.000
_cell.length_b   1.000
_cell.length_c   1.000
_cell.angle_alpha   90.00
_cell.angle_beta   90.00
_cell.angle_gamma   90.00
#
_symmetry.space_group_name_H-M   'P 1'
#
loop_
_entity.id
_entity.type
_entity.pdbx_description
1 polymer ?
#
loop_
_entity_poly.entity_id
_entity_poly.type
_entity_poly.pdbx_seq_one_letter_code
_entity_poly.pdbx_strand_id
1 'polypeptide(L)'
;MKPFHSLLQMIDTLHTEEDCRLYLEDMRWHGEPVCPHCGSISKHHYKLTQKGEFKGLYKCKDCRERFTVRIGTMFEDSNLPLKKWFYAIFLFLSHKKGISSCQWARDIHVTQKTAWFMLHRIRHNIKDDDATFDDMT
;
A
#
# COMPACT_ATOMS: atom_id res chain seq x y z
N MET A 1 13.82 -1.30 1.16
CA MET A 1 12.99 -1.36 -0.07
C MET A 1 13.78 -0.81 -1.23
N LYS A 2 13.87 -1.58 -2.30
CA LYS A 2 14.51 -1.09 -3.51
C LYS A 2 13.46 -0.33 -4.33
N PRO A 3 13.65 0.97 -4.58
CA PRO A 3 12.71 1.69 -5.45
C PRO A 3 12.77 1.14 -6.87
N PHE A 4 11.62 1.15 -7.54
CA PHE A 4 11.58 0.77 -8.94
C PHE A 4 12.21 1.86 -9.80
N HIS A 5 13.05 1.49 -10.73
CA HIS A 5 13.72 2.45 -11.63
C HIS A 5 12.81 2.91 -12.76
N SER A 6 11.79 2.12 -13.11
CA SER A 6 10.85 2.48 -14.16
C SER A 6 9.47 1.92 -13.87
N LEU A 7 8.45 2.51 -14.50
CA LEU A 7 7.08 2.02 -14.42
C LEU A 7 6.99 0.59 -14.98
N LEU A 8 7.73 0.31 -16.03
CA LEU A 8 7.75 -1.01 -16.65
C LEU A 8 8.31 -2.07 -15.70
N GLN A 9 9.38 -1.75 -14.97
CA GLN A 9 9.96 -2.64 -13.96
C GLN A 9 8.96 -2.92 -12.85
N MET A 10 8.22 -1.91 -12.40
CA MET A 10 7.19 -2.07 -11.39
C MET A 10 6.05 -2.96 -11.89
N ILE A 11 5.60 -2.77 -13.12
CA ILE A 11 4.58 -3.61 -13.74
C ILE A 11 5.03 -5.06 -13.84
N ASP A 12 6.27 -5.29 -14.25
CA ASP A 12 6.82 -6.64 -14.38
C ASP A 12 6.97 -7.36 -13.05
N THR A 13 7.24 -6.62 -11.98
CA THR A 13 7.40 -7.19 -10.63
C THR A 13 6.07 -7.38 -9.92
N LEU A 14 5.14 -6.43 -10.05
CA LEU A 14 3.86 -6.42 -9.35
C LEU A 14 2.71 -6.66 -10.34
N HIS A 15 2.58 -7.89 -10.81
CA HIS A 15 1.56 -8.26 -11.80
C HIS A 15 0.15 -8.32 -11.22
N THR A 16 0.00 -8.92 -10.04
CA THR A 16 -1.29 -9.19 -9.45
C THR A 16 -1.48 -8.39 -8.17
N GLU A 17 -2.72 -8.32 -7.72
CA GLU A 17 -3.04 -7.70 -6.43
C GLU A 17 -2.35 -8.45 -5.27
N GLU A 18 -2.21 -9.77 -5.39
CA GLU A 18 -1.49 -10.57 -4.41
C GLU A 18 -0.01 -10.21 -4.36
N ASP A 19 0.63 -10.01 -5.52
CA ASP A 19 2.03 -9.57 -5.58
C ASP A 19 2.21 -8.23 -4.87
N CYS A 20 1.28 -7.31 -5.06
CA CYS A 20 1.29 -6.01 -4.39
C CYS A 20 1.13 -6.16 -2.88
N ARG A 21 0.23 -7.01 -2.43
CA ARG A 21 0.01 -7.28 -1.01
C ARG A 21 1.25 -7.88 -0.37
N LEU A 22 1.85 -8.88 -1.00
CA LEU A 22 3.07 -9.52 -0.50
C LEU A 22 4.24 -8.54 -0.43
N TYR A 23 4.36 -7.67 -1.42
CA TYR A 23 5.38 -6.64 -1.44
C TYR A 23 5.21 -5.66 -0.26
N LEU A 24 3.98 -5.23 -0.01
CA LEU A 24 3.67 -4.33 1.11
C LEU A 24 3.90 -5.02 2.46
N GLU A 25 3.53 -6.28 2.59
CA GLU A 25 3.78 -7.07 3.81
C GLU A 25 5.28 -7.20 4.09
N ASP A 26 6.07 -7.51 3.07
CA ASP A 26 7.52 -7.63 3.20
C ASP A 26 8.15 -6.30 3.64
N MET A 27 7.74 -5.21 3.03
CA MET A 27 8.24 -3.88 3.39
C MET A 27 7.91 -3.49 4.82
N ARG A 28 6.68 -3.76 5.24
CA ARG A 28 6.16 -3.29 6.53
C ARG A 28 6.53 -4.23 7.68
N TRP A 29 6.49 -5.53 7.42
CA TRP A 29 6.62 -6.55 8.46
C TRP A 29 7.89 -7.39 8.37
N HIS A 30 8.62 -7.34 7.28
CA HIS A 30 9.84 -8.15 7.05
C HIS A 30 9.63 -9.65 7.32
N GLY A 31 8.45 -10.18 6.95
CA GLY A 31 8.12 -11.59 7.09
C GLY A 31 7.43 -12.00 8.38
N GLU A 32 7.32 -11.09 9.37
CA GLU A 32 6.63 -11.37 10.64
C GLU A 32 5.47 -10.41 10.83
N PRO A 33 4.21 -10.85 10.61
CA PRO A 33 3.06 -9.97 10.78
C PRO A 33 2.98 -9.35 12.16
N VAL A 34 2.71 -8.04 12.21
CA VAL A 34 2.58 -7.27 13.43
C VAL A 34 1.13 -6.81 13.57
N CYS A 35 0.48 -7.17 14.67
CA CYS A 35 -0.87 -6.73 14.96
C CYS A 35 -0.88 -5.22 15.20
N PRO A 36 -1.68 -4.42 14.44
CA PRO A 36 -1.74 -2.98 14.64
C PRO A 36 -2.53 -2.59 15.90
N HIS A 37 -3.28 -3.52 16.49
CA HIS A 37 -4.11 -3.25 17.65
C HIS A 37 -3.37 -3.43 18.98
N CYS A 38 -2.54 -4.49 19.09
CA CYS A 38 -1.82 -4.79 20.33
C CYS A 38 -0.31 -4.84 20.17
N GLY A 39 0.22 -4.74 18.95
CA GLY A 39 1.66 -4.75 18.69
C GLY A 39 2.31 -6.12 18.69
N SER A 40 1.55 -7.20 18.82
CA SER A 40 2.10 -8.56 18.84
C SER A 40 2.75 -8.91 17.50
N ILE A 41 4.02 -9.36 17.57
CA ILE A 41 4.79 -9.78 16.40
C ILE A 41 4.86 -11.31 16.39
N SER A 42 4.34 -11.96 15.36
CA SER A 42 4.40 -13.42 15.28
C SER A 42 4.16 -13.93 13.86
N LYS A 43 4.87 -15.00 13.53
CA LYS A 43 4.60 -15.79 12.31
C LYS A 43 3.36 -16.68 12.47
N HIS A 44 2.83 -16.78 13.69
CA HIS A 44 1.74 -17.71 14.03
C HIS A 44 0.39 -17.03 14.18
N HIS A 45 0.24 -15.78 13.75
CA HIS A 45 -1.08 -15.17 13.65
C HIS A 45 -1.94 -15.98 12.68
N TYR A 46 -3.24 -16.11 13.01
CA TYR A 46 -4.14 -16.93 12.21
C TYR A 46 -4.41 -16.29 10.86
N LYS A 47 -4.28 -17.09 9.81
CA LYS A 47 -4.65 -16.65 8.44
C LYS A 47 -6.11 -17.02 8.19
N LEU A 48 -6.96 -16.01 8.01
CA LEU A 48 -8.37 -16.22 7.77
C LEU A 48 -8.64 -16.28 6.26
N THR A 49 -9.42 -17.27 5.85
CA THR A 49 -9.79 -17.42 4.45
C THR A 49 -11.08 -16.67 4.17
N GLN A 50 -11.17 -16.08 2.99
CA GLN A 50 -12.37 -15.44 2.45
C GLN A 50 -12.79 -16.21 1.22
N LYS A 51 -13.98 -16.81 1.25
CA LYS A 51 -14.47 -17.67 0.16
C LYS A 51 -13.51 -18.81 -0.19
N GLY A 52 -12.85 -19.37 0.82
CA GLY A 52 -11.91 -20.49 0.64
C GLY A 52 -10.50 -20.08 0.29
N GLU A 53 -10.20 -18.80 0.10
CA GLU A 53 -8.89 -18.29 -0.26
C GLU A 53 -8.35 -17.31 0.78
N PHE A 54 -7.05 -17.38 1.07
CA PHE A 54 -6.39 -16.40 1.91
C PHE A 54 -6.05 -15.17 1.09
N LYS A 55 -6.60 -14.01 1.48
CA LYS A 55 -6.41 -12.74 0.78
C LYS A 55 -5.75 -11.66 1.64
N GLY A 56 -5.05 -12.05 2.70
CA GLY A 56 -4.34 -11.11 3.55
C GLY A 56 -5.03 -10.75 4.85
N LEU A 57 -6.15 -11.40 5.18
CA LEU A 57 -6.84 -11.17 6.45
C LEU A 57 -6.24 -12.06 7.53
N TYR A 58 -5.71 -11.43 8.58
CA TYR A 58 -5.14 -12.11 9.74
C TYR A 58 -6.02 -11.91 10.97
N LYS A 59 -5.89 -12.82 11.92
CA LYS A 59 -6.45 -12.68 13.26
C LYS A 59 -5.31 -12.79 14.26
N CYS A 60 -5.16 -11.79 15.11
CA CYS A 60 -4.10 -11.79 16.10
C CYS A 60 -4.27 -12.95 17.07
N LYS A 61 -3.19 -13.67 17.35
CA LYS A 61 -3.22 -14.79 18.30
C LYS A 61 -3.38 -14.34 19.74
N ASP A 62 -3.02 -13.11 20.05
CA ASP A 62 -3.03 -12.58 21.41
C ASP A 62 -4.30 -11.78 21.72
N CYS A 63 -4.61 -10.72 20.94
CA CYS A 63 -5.79 -9.90 21.17
C CYS A 63 -7.03 -10.37 20.40
N ARG A 64 -6.87 -11.28 19.44
CA ARG A 64 -7.92 -11.87 18.60
C ARG A 64 -8.65 -10.89 17.70
N GLU A 65 -8.11 -9.70 17.51
CA GLU A 65 -8.64 -8.74 16.55
C GLU A 65 -8.18 -9.09 15.14
N ARG A 66 -9.02 -8.78 14.15
CA ARG A 66 -8.69 -8.98 12.74
C ARG A 66 -7.86 -7.81 12.22
N PHE A 67 -6.92 -8.09 11.36
CA PHE A 67 -6.12 -7.04 10.74
C PHE A 67 -5.61 -7.44 9.36
N THR A 68 -5.29 -6.42 8.58
CA THR A 68 -4.62 -6.58 7.28
C THR A 68 -3.39 -5.68 7.28
N VAL A 69 -2.52 -5.85 6.27
CA VAL A 69 -1.35 -5.01 6.11
C VAL A 69 -1.72 -3.53 5.81
N ARG A 70 -2.95 -3.27 5.34
CA ARG A 70 -3.40 -1.91 5.03
C ARG A 70 -3.69 -1.06 6.27
N ILE A 71 -4.04 -1.68 7.40
CA ILE A 71 -4.41 -0.95 8.62
C ILE A 71 -3.20 -0.18 9.15
N GLY A 72 -3.39 1.10 9.44
CA GLY A 72 -2.32 2.00 9.86
C GLY A 72 -1.50 2.57 8.71
N THR A 73 -1.87 2.31 7.46
CA THR A 73 -1.21 2.86 6.28
C THR A 73 -2.13 3.83 5.55
N MET A 74 -1.59 4.54 4.55
CA MET A 74 -2.40 5.41 3.70
C MET A 74 -3.46 4.66 2.89
N PHE A 75 -3.37 3.33 2.81
CA PHE A 75 -4.29 2.47 2.07
C PHE A 75 -5.48 2.01 2.92
N GLU A 76 -5.50 2.35 4.20
CA GLU A 76 -6.58 1.96 5.11
C GLU A 76 -7.93 2.50 4.64
N ASP A 77 -8.96 1.69 4.79
CA ASP A 77 -10.35 2.00 4.40
C ASP A 77 -10.56 2.34 2.92
N SER A 78 -9.59 2.02 2.08
CA SER A 78 -9.72 2.22 0.64
C SER A 78 -10.24 0.96 -0.05
N ASN A 79 -11.22 1.13 -0.93
CA ASN A 79 -11.72 0.05 -1.78
C ASN A 79 -10.89 -0.13 -3.06
N LEU A 80 -9.91 0.74 -3.28
CA LEU A 80 -9.07 0.67 -4.47
C LEU A 80 -8.04 -0.44 -4.35
N PRO A 81 -7.73 -1.13 -5.47
CA PRO A 81 -6.64 -2.11 -5.49
C PRO A 81 -5.29 -1.48 -5.14
N LEU A 82 -4.44 -2.21 -4.43
CA LEU A 82 -3.09 -1.75 -4.10
C LEU A 82 -2.29 -1.43 -5.37
N LYS A 83 -2.53 -2.14 -6.45
CA LYS A 83 -1.87 -1.90 -7.73
C LYS A 83 -2.07 -0.47 -8.21
N LYS A 84 -3.29 0.06 -8.11
CA LYS A 84 -3.58 1.45 -8.49
C LYS A 84 -2.89 2.44 -7.55
N TRP A 85 -2.85 2.16 -6.26
CA TRP A 85 -2.13 2.97 -5.29
C TRP A 85 -0.63 3.01 -5.58
N PHE A 86 -0.02 1.88 -5.88
CA PHE A 86 1.42 1.82 -6.18
C PHE A 86 1.76 2.57 -7.46
N TYR A 87 0.94 2.47 -8.49
CA TYR A 87 1.12 3.26 -9.71
C TYR A 87 0.99 4.76 -9.44
N ALA A 88 0.00 5.15 -8.62
CA ALA A 88 -0.21 6.53 -8.23
C ALA A 88 1.01 7.10 -7.49
N ILE A 89 1.53 6.36 -6.54
CA ILE A 89 2.72 6.77 -5.77
C ILE A 89 3.93 6.88 -6.70
N PHE A 90 4.14 5.91 -7.57
CA PHE A 90 5.23 5.95 -8.54
C PHE A 90 5.15 7.20 -9.43
N LEU A 91 3.97 7.50 -9.97
CA LEU A 91 3.76 8.68 -10.80
C LEU A 91 3.99 9.98 -10.01
N PHE A 92 3.52 10.04 -8.76
CA PHE A 92 3.73 11.19 -7.89
C PHE A 92 5.22 11.45 -7.67
N LEU A 93 6.00 10.42 -7.38
CA LEU A 93 7.44 10.53 -7.13
C LEU A 93 8.23 10.86 -8.40
N SER A 94 7.74 10.44 -9.56
CA SER A 94 8.40 10.67 -10.85
C SER A 94 8.19 12.08 -11.39
N HIS A 95 7.14 12.79 -10.96
CA HIS A 95 6.80 14.11 -11.46
C HIS A 95 7.01 15.18 -10.40
N LYS A 96 8.18 15.80 -10.40
CA LYS A 96 8.57 16.81 -9.41
C LYS A 96 7.69 18.06 -9.40
N LYS A 97 7.07 18.39 -10.55
CA LYS A 97 6.21 19.57 -10.69
C LYS A 97 4.75 19.28 -10.36
N GLY A 98 4.43 18.03 -10.01
CA GLY A 98 3.06 17.59 -9.75
C GLY A 98 2.30 17.26 -11.03
N ILE A 99 1.21 16.53 -10.87
CA ILE A 99 0.32 16.13 -11.95
C ILE A 99 -1.08 16.56 -11.54
N SER A 100 -1.91 17.02 -12.50
CA SER A 100 -3.31 17.33 -12.22
C SER A 100 -4.09 16.05 -11.92
N SER A 101 -5.15 16.18 -11.11
CA SER A 101 -6.03 15.04 -10.80
C SER A 101 -6.69 14.46 -12.04
N CYS A 102 -6.93 15.28 -13.06
CA CYS A 102 -7.47 14.81 -14.35
C CYS A 102 -6.49 13.91 -15.08
N GLN A 103 -5.22 14.25 -15.09
CA GLN A 103 -4.18 13.43 -15.71
C GLN A 103 -4.02 12.10 -14.96
N TRP A 104 -4.01 12.13 -13.63
CA TRP A 104 -3.96 10.93 -12.80
C TRP A 104 -5.16 10.03 -13.05
N ALA A 105 -6.36 10.61 -13.17
CA ALA A 105 -7.56 9.85 -13.42
C ALA A 105 -7.43 9.03 -14.72
N ARG A 106 -6.85 9.62 -15.75
CA ARG A 106 -6.62 8.92 -17.02
C ARG A 106 -5.53 7.85 -16.92
N ASP A 107 -4.40 8.19 -16.28
CA ASP A 107 -3.24 7.29 -16.21
C ASP A 107 -3.52 6.06 -15.34
N ILE A 108 -4.28 6.22 -14.26
CA ILE A 108 -4.57 5.16 -13.29
C ILE A 108 -5.92 4.49 -13.57
N HIS A 109 -6.69 5.07 -14.47
CA HIS A 109 -8.04 4.58 -14.84
C HIS A 109 -8.99 4.59 -13.64
N VAL A 110 -9.14 5.75 -13.05
CA VAL A 110 -10.11 6.02 -11.97
C VAL A 110 -10.88 7.29 -12.29
N THR A 111 -11.93 7.59 -11.50
CA THR A 111 -12.64 8.86 -11.67
C THR A 111 -11.79 10.01 -11.17
N GLN A 112 -12.07 11.23 -11.66
CA GLN A 112 -11.35 12.43 -11.21
C GLN A 112 -11.49 12.65 -9.70
N LYS A 113 -12.67 12.39 -9.14
CA LYS A 113 -12.91 12.50 -7.70
C LYS A 113 -12.01 11.55 -6.91
N THR A 114 -11.89 10.30 -7.37
CA THR A 114 -11.01 9.29 -6.75
C THR A 114 -9.55 9.69 -6.87
N ALA A 115 -9.11 10.16 -8.04
CA ALA A 115 -7.74 10.62 -8.26
C ALA A 115 -7.40 11.79 -7.34
N TRP A 116 -8.30 12.75 -7.18
CA TRP A 116 -8.13 13.88 -6.28
C TRP A 116 -7.95 13.42 -4.83
N PHE A 117 -8.80 12.49 -4.38
CA PHE A 117 -8.72 11.91 -3.04
C PHE A 117 -7.38 11.19 -2.82
N MET A 118 -6.94 10.37 -3.76
CA MET A 118 -5.67 9.66 -3.70
C MET A 118 -4.50 10.63 -3.61
N LEU A 119 -4.51 11.66 -4.45
CA LEU A 119 -3.45 12.68 -4.49
C LEU A 119 -3.32 13.41 -3.14
N HIS A 120 -4.44 13.81 -2.55
CA HIS A 120 -4.44 14.46 -1.23
C HIS A 120 -3.91 13.54 -0.15
N ARG A 121 -4.31 12.28 -0.16
CA ARG A 121 -3.86 11.30 0.83
C ARG A 121 -2.36 11.04 0.72
N ILE A 122 -1.84 10.91 -0.49
CA ILE A 122 -0.40 10.73 -0.73
C ILE A 122 0.38 11.96 -0.27
N ARG A 123 -0.07 13.15 -0.61
CA ARG A 123 0.59 14.40 -0.18
C ARG A 123 0.63 14.54 1.33
N HIS A 124 -0.47 14.23 1.99
CA HIS A 124 -0.55 14.32 3.45
C HIS A 124 0.45 13.37 4.12
N ASN A 125 0.49 12.12 3.69
CA ASN A 125 1.40 11.12 4.25
C ASN A 125 2.87 11.44 3.97
N ILE A 126 3.19 11.94 2.79
CA ILE A 126 4.56 12.30 2.44
C ILE A 126 5.05 13.50 3.25
N LYS A 127 4.18 14.48 3.55
CA LYS A 127 4.55 15.62 4.38
C LYS A 127 4.84 15.22 5.82
N ASP A 128 4.06 14.29 6.35
CA ASP A 128 4.26 13.81 7.71
C ASP A 128 5.54 13.00 7.85
N ASP A 129 6.00 12.38 6.75
CA ASP A 129 7.20 11.55 6.70
C ASP A 129 8.40 12.25 6.02
N ASP A 130 8.37 13.58 5.90
CA ASP A 130 9.45 14.32 5.22
C ASP A 130 10.84 13.95 5.75
N ALA A 131 10.96 13.69 7.06
CA ALA A 131 12.21 13.30 7.68
C ALA A 131 12.66 11.88 7.29
N THR A 132 11.70 10.99 7.04
CA THR A 132 11.99 9.61 6.62
C THR A 132 12.08 9.46 5.11
N PHE A 133 11.47 10.37 4.38
CA PHE A 133 11.45 10.33 2.93
C PHE A 133 12.78 10.73 2.30
N ASP A 134 13.47 11.69 2.90
CA ASP A 134 14.81 12.10 2.47
C ASP A 134 15.83 10.97 2.69
N ASP A 135 15.62 10.13 3.70
CA ASP A 135 16.48 8.96 3.96
C ASP A 135 16.17 7.80 2.99
N MET A 136 15.03 7.80 2.30
CA MET A 136 14.63 6.76 1.34
C MET A 136 14.96 7.09 -0.11
N THR A 137 15.37 8.30 -0.37
CA THR A 137 15.84 8.74 -1.68
C THR A 137 17.35 8.82 -1.70
#